data_c83851709b4140ffa2a266c659b7efe7
#
_entry.id   c83851709b4140ffa2a266c659b7efe7
#
_cell.length_a   1.000
_cell.length_b   1.000
_cell.length_c   1.000
_cell.angle_alpha   90.00
_cell.angle_beta   90.00
_cell.angle_gamma   90.00
#
_symmetry.space_group_name_H-M   'P 1'
#
loop_
_entity.id
_entity.type
_entity.pdbx_description
1 polymer ?
#
loop_
_entity_poly.entity_id
_entity_poly.type
_entity_poly.pdbx_seq_one_letter_code
_entity_poly.pdbx_strand_id
1 'polypeptide(L)'
;MNASPCAPSAGPRMRLFALDWLRGVAVLVMVECHVFNALLAAEHRSTRWFAALNWLNGLVAPAFLFVSGGVIGYNLQNRWPDIVSFGAAWRRLWRRIGQIFIVAYLLHLPTPLFWQFFGPRGPHLVALWTKMDILQCVFGSLAILLLLVPLTRAPRPHALVCLALGVLAATSVSAVGRWAPAVSAPGWLMDYLWPTGVGKFPLVPWIAFPALGVWLGRSIFSQSSMMVQCARSLLAGVVFLSVAPFVTDAEPYGAGFVFERMGWVLVGLAACCWIQKPARGTRWVLEFGQLSLWSYTVHLIIVYGSAITLGLDSLPRLVTWLVRLRQPDAPAVTGFSVPVTLFWLAAVLVVTGYVVRWRAKSLQRKAK
;
A
#
# COMPACT_ATOMS: atom_id res chain seq x y z
N MET A 1 -4.16 -51.07 19.03
CA MET A 1 -3.09 -50.03 18.97
C MET A 1 -3.23 -49.27 17.66
N ASN A 2 -4.00 -48.18 17.66
CA ASN A 2 -4.17 -47.31 16.49
C ASN A 2 -3.16 -46.17 16.59
N ALA A 3 -2.13 -46.26 15.76
CA ALA A 3 -1.19 -45.15 15.61
C ALA A 3 -1.91 -43.99 14.89
N SER A 4 -2.14 -42.88 15.59
CA SER A 4 -2.60 -41.62 14.99
C SER A 4 -1.60 -41.14 13.91
N PRO A 5 -2.07 -40.77 12.72
CA PRO A 5 -1.18 -40.25 11.70
C PRO A 5 -0.55 -38.93 12.19
N CYS A 6 0.77 -38.95 12.30
CA CYS A 6 1.59 -37.80 12.63
C CYS A 6 1.30 -36.66 11.65
N ALA A 7 0.78 -35.53 12.15
CA ALA A 7 0.56 -34.35 11.33
C ALA A 7 1.88 -33.95 10.66
N PRO A 8 1.91 -33.67 9.35
CA PRO A 8 3.13 -33.28 8.65
C PRO A 8 3.69 -32.01 9.30
N SER A 9 4.92 -32.10 9.78
CA SER A 9 5.67 -30.99 10.34
C SER A 9 5.69 -29.86 9.31
N ALA A 10 5.19 -28.68 9.68
CA ALA A 10 5.23 -27.50 8.84
C ALA A 10 6.70 -27.20 8.46
N GLY A 11 7.10 -27.55 7.26
CA GLY A 11 8.42 -27.27 6.72
C GLY A 11 8.79 -25.79 6.85
N PRO A 12 10.09 -25.44 6.78
CA PRO A 12 10.54 -24.07 6.99
C PRO A 12 9.79 -23.14 6.04
N ARG A 13 9.19 -22.07 6.60
CA ARG A 13 8.42 -21.07 5.85
C ARG A 13 9.29 -20.49 4.73
N MET A 14 9.00 -20.87 3.49
CA MET A 14 9.66 -20.25 2.35
C MET A 14 9.28 -18.76 2.35
N ARG A 15 10.25 -17.92 2.61
CA ARG A 15 10.07 -16.46 2.67
C ARG A 15 9.90 -15.96 1.24
N LEU A 16 8.85 -15.20 0.98
CA LEU A 16 8.59 -14.62 -0.34
C LEU A 16 9.46 -13.36 -0.56
N PHE A 17 10.76 -13.58 -0.73
CA PHE A 17 11.73 -12.49 -0.89
C PHE A 17 11.35 -11.51 -1.99
N ALA A 18 10.83 -11.99 -3.12
CA ALA A 18 10.42 -11.13 -4.24
C ALA A 18 9.35 -10.11 -3.84
N LEU A 19 8.35 -10.52 -3.02
CA LEU A 19 7.32 -9.60 -2.51
C LEU A 19 7.90 -8.61 -1.49
N ASP A 20 8.84 -9.06 -0.65
CA ASP A 20 9.51 -8.18 0.31
C ASP A 20 10.39 -7.16 -0.42
N TRP A 21 11.08 -7.56 -1.51
CA TRP A 21 11.83 -6.66 -2.38
C TRP A 21 10.94 -5.64 -3.07
N LEU A 22 9.87 -6.10 -3.74
CA LEU A 22 8.94 -5.21 -4.45
C LEU A 22 8.33 -4.18 -3.47
N ARG A 23 7.95 -4.64 -2.28
CA ARG A 23 7.42 -3.76 -1.23
C ARG A 23 8.48 -2.78 -0.72
N GLY A 24 9.73 -3.22 -0.55
CA GLY A 24 10.85 -2.39 -0.12
C GLY A 24 11.14 -1.27 -1.12
N VAL A 25 11.23 -1.60 -2.41
CA VAL A 25 11.39 -0.60 -3.48
C VAL A 25 10.22 0.36 -3.51
N ALA A 26 8.98 -0.15 -3.41
CA ALA A 26 7.78 0.71 -3.36
C ALA A 26 7.80 1.68 -2.16
N VAL A 27 8.32 1.27 -0.98
CA VAL A 27 8.50 2.17 0.17
C VAL A 27 9.49 3.28 -0.15
N LEU A 28 10.61 2.97 -0.80
CA LEU A 28 11.62 3.98 -1.14
C LEU A 28 11.07 5.04 -2.11
N VAL A 29 10.39 4.59 -3.16
CA VAL A 29 9.71 5.48 -4.11
C VAL A 29 8.60 6.29 -3.42
N MET A 30 7.88 5.69 -2.47
CA MET A 30 6.85 6.37 -1.69
C MET A 30 7.43 7.49 -0.82
N VAL A 31 8.56 7.26 -0.14
CA VAL A 31 9.24 8.30 0.65
C VAL A 31 9.69 9.44 -0.26
N GLU A 32 10.27 9.10 -1.42
CA GLU A 32 10.64 10.10 -2.44
C GLU A 32 9.41 10.93 -2.86
N CYS A 33 8.32 10.28 -3.26
CA CYS A 33 7.07 10.93 -3.67
C CYS A 33 6.58 11.94 -2.62
N HIS A 34 6.57 11.56 -1.36
CA HIS A 34 6.08 12.42 -0.28
C HIS A 34 7.02 13.61 -0.01
N VAL A 35 8.33 13.38 -0.01
CA VAL A 35 9.31 14.45 0.19
C VAL A 35 9.29 15.47 -0.97
N PHE A 36 9.25 14.97 -2.22
CA PHE A 36 9.18 15.86 -3.38
C PHE A 36 7.86 16.63 -3.43
N ASN A 37 6.73 15.98 -3.12
CA ASN A 37 5.45 16.67 -3.04
C ASN A 37 5.38 17.72 -1.92
N ALA A 38 6.10 17.51 -0.82
CA ALA A 38 6.13 18.45 0.29
C ALA A 38 7.09 19.62 0.09
N LEU A 39 8.23 19.39 -0.56
CA LEU A 39 9.36 20.33 -0.54
C LEU A 39 9.76 20.89 -1.90
N LEU A 40 9.49 20.20 -3.03
CA LEU A 40 9.94 20.66 -4.35
C LEU A 40 9.21 21.92 -4.78
N ALA A 41 9.94 22.91 -5.26
CA ALA A 41 9.37 24.16 -5.79
C ALA A 41 8.49 23.92 -7.01
N ALA A 42 7.45 24.74 -7.16
CA ALA A 42 6.40 24.55 -8.18
C ALA A 42 6.97 24.60 -9.62
N GLU A 43 7.99 25.40 -9.87
CA GLU A 43 8.65 25.55 -11.17
C GLU A 43 9.26 24.26 -11.70
N HIS A 44 9.71 23.36 -10.81
CA HIS A 44 10.27 22.07 -11.20
C HIS A 44 9.18 21.02 -11.52
N ARG A 45 7.93 21.24 -11.09
CA ARG A 45 6.84 20.26 -11.23
C ARG A 45 6.25 20.18 -12.63
N SER A 46 6.50 21.17 -13.49
CA SER A 46 6.09 21.19 -14.89
C SER A 46 7.10 20.54 -15.85
N THR A 47 8.22 20.05 -15.33
CA THR A 47 9.29 19.46 -16.14
C THR A 47 9.02 18.02 -16.57
N ARG A 48 9.61 17.60 -17.71
CA ARG A 48 9.46 16.23 -18.23
C ARG A 48 10.01 15.16 -17.26
N TRP A 49 11.12 15.44 -16.59
CA TRP A 49 11.67 14.49 -15.61
C TRP A 49 10.74 14.28 -14.43
N PHE A 50 10.06 15.34 -13.93
CA PHE A 50 9.12 15.24 -12.85
C PHE A 50 7.84 14.50 -13.28
N ALA A 51 7.39 14.67 -14.52
CA ALA A 51 6.29 13.87 -15.09
C ALA A 51 6.65 12.38 -15.14
N ALA A 52 7.87 12.01 -15.56
CA ALA A 52 8.34 10.63 -15.56
C ALA A 52 8.44 10.06 -14.13
N LEU A 53 8.91 10.86 -13.16
CA LEU A 53 8.95 10.49 -11.76
C LEU A 53 7.54 10.25 -11.19
N ASN A 54 6.58 11.14 -11.48
CA ASN A 54 5.20 10.98 -11.06
C ASN A 54 4.52 9.74 -11.68
N TRP A 55 4.89 9.39 -12.91
CA TRP A 55 4.42 8.14 -13.51
C TRP A 55 4.92 6.93 -12.70
N LEU A 56 6.19 6.90 -12.30
CA LEU A 56 6.76 5.86 -11.43
C LEU A 56 6.09 5.85 -10.05
N ASN A 57 5.88 7.04 -9.46
CA ASN A 57 5.18 7.21 -8.19
C ASN A 57 3.75 6.64 -8.24
N GLY A 58 3.10 6.70 -9.39
CA GLY A 58 1.80 6.10 -9.65
C GLY A 58 1.77 4.56 -9.59
N LEU A 59 2.92 3.87 -9.52
CA LEU A 59 3.00 2.41 -9.34
C LEU A 59 3.05 1.98 -7.87
N VAL A 60 3.30 2.90 -6.95
CA VAL A 60 3.50 2.58 -5.52
C VAL A 60 2.25 1.99 -4.87
N ALA A 61 1.11 2.66 -5.00
CA ALA A 61 -0.15 2.19 -4.43
C ALA A 61 -0.62 0.85 -5.05
N PRO A 62 -0.62 0.67 -6.38
CA PRO A 62 -0.85 -0.62 -7.03
C PRO A 62 0.06 -1.73 -6.50
N ALA A 63 1.36 -1.47 -6.35
CA ALA A 63 2.32 -2.46 -5.84
C ALA A 63 2.01 -2.87 -4.39
N PHE A 64 1.70 -1.92 -3.49
CA PHE A 64 1.32 -2.23 -2.10
C PHE A 64 0.05 -3.06 -2.01
N LEU A 65 -0.98 -2.68 -2.75
CA LEU A 65 -2.26 -3.38 -2.80
C LEU A 65 -2.08 -4.79 -3.36
N PHE A 66 -1.40 -4.92 -4.51
CA PHE A 66 -1.10 -6.21 -5.13
C PHE A 66 -0.32 -7.13 -4.18
N VAL A 67 0.78 -6.66 -3.58
CA VAL A 67 1.60 -7.47 -2.66
C VAL A 67 0.78 -7.90 -1.44
N SER A 68 -0.10 -7.04 -0.93
CA SER A 68 -0.96 -7.37 0.20
C SER A 68 -1.93 -8.49 -0.14
N GLY A 69 -2.57 -8.44 -1.31
CA GLY A 69 -3.39 -9.52 -1.85
C GLY A 69 -2.60 -10.80 -2.12
N GLY A 70 -1.41 -10.67 -2.73
CA GLY A 70 -0.52 -11.79 -3.03
C GLY A 70 -0.10 -12.59 -1.80
N VAL A 71 0.19 -11.91 -0.69
CA VAL A 71 0.48 -12.56 0.61
C VAL A 71 -0.76 -13.29 1.15
N ILE A 72 -1.97 -12.73 1.00
CA ILE A 72 -3.21 -13.42 1.38
C ILE A 72 -3.39 -14.66 0.51
N GLY A 73 -3.29 -14.55 -0.80
CA GLY A 73 -3.43 -15.67 -1.74
C GLY A 73 -2.48 -16.83 -1.43
N TYR A 74 -1.20 -16.52 -1.14
CA TYR A 74 -0.22 -17.51 -0.71
C TYR A 74 -0.59 -18.17 0.63
N ASN A 75 -1.04 -17.40 1.62
CA ASN A 75 -1.46 -17.95 2.91
C ASN A 75 -2.71 -18.82 2.77
N LEU A 76 -3.70 -18.41 1.99
CA LEU A 76 -4.90 -19.19 1.72
C LEU A 76 -4.58 -20.52 1.04
N GLN A 77 -3.66 -20.53 0.08
CA GLN A 77 -3.21 -21.75 -0.58
C GLN A 77 -2.58 -22.76 0.39
N ASN A 78 -1.76 -22.27 1.33
CA ASN A 78 -0.94 -23.14 2.18
C ASN A 78 -1.55 -23.43 3.55
N ARG A 79 -2.60 -22.70 3.96
CA ARG A 79 -3.19 -22.77 5.32
C ARG A 79 -4.71 -22.75 5.30
N TRP A 80 -5.32 -23.20 4.22
CA TRP A 80 -6.77 -23.17 4.05
C TRP A 80 -7.53 -23.79 5.23
N PRO A 81 -7.19 -25.01 5.70
CA PRO A 81 -7.92 -25.62 6.83
C PRO A 81 -7.90 -24.77 8.11
N ASP A 82 -6.74 -24.17 8.44
CA ASP A 82 -6.59 -23.31 9.64
C ASP A 82 -7.34 -21.97 9.47
N ILE A 83 -7.45 -21.47 8.24
CA ILE A 83 -8.15 -20.22 7.96
C ILE A 83 -9.67 -20.42 8.00
N VAL A 84 -10.19 -21.47 7.38
CA VAL A 84 -11.64 -21.78 7.35
C VAL A 84 -12.17 -22.16 8.73
N SER A 85 -11.34 -22.81 9.56
CA SER A 85 -11.71 -23.14 10.94
C SER A 85 -11.54 -21.95 11.92
N PHE A 86 -11.32 -20.73 11.42
CA PHE A 86 -11.05 -19.54 12.24
C PHE A 86 -9.85 -19.69 13.19
N GLY A 87 -8.89 -20.51 12.81
CA GLY A 87 -7.72 -20.86 13.59
C GLY A 87 -6.68 -19.75 13.74
N ALA A 88 -5.45 -20.13 14.06
CA ALA A 88 -4.37 -19.18 14.34
C ALA A 88 -3.97 -18.33 13.12
N ALA A 89 -4.04 -18.89 11.89
CA ALA A 89 -3.75 -18.14 10.67
C ALA A 89 -4.81 -17.06 10.40
N TRP A 90 -6.09 -17.37 10.56
CA TRP A 90 -7.19 -16.42 10.48
C TRP A 90 -7.01 -15.25 11.44
N ARG A 91 -6.79 -15.56 12.74
CA ARG A 91 -6.57 -14.52 13.77
C ARG A 91 -5.35 -13.65 13.48
N ARG A 92 -4.26 -14.21 12.90
CA ARG A 92 -3.08 -13.42 12.48
C ARG A 92 -3.40 -12.47 11.35
N LEU A 93 -4.15 -12.90 10.34
CA LEU A 93 -4.57 -12.05 9.21
C LEU A 93 -5.44 -10.88 9.72
N TRP A 94 -6.47 -11.16 10.53
CA TRP A 94 -7.32 -10.12 11.10
C TRP A 94 -6.58 -9.17 12.03
N ARG A 95 -5.66 -9.69 12.85
CA ARG A 95 -4.79 -8.81 13.66
C ARG A 95 -3.98 -7.86 12.78
N ARG A 96 -3.46 -8.33 11.66
CA ARG A 96 -2.71 -7.47 10.72
C ARG A 96 -3.61 -6.42 10.08
N ILE A 97 -4.81 -6.79 9.67
CA ILE A 97 -5.81 -5.86 9.11
C ILE A 97 -6.22 -4.83 10.17
N GLY A 98 -6.46 -5.27 11.40
CA GLY A 98 -6.76 -4.37 12.52
C GLY A 98 -5.62 -3.38 12.84
N GLN A 99 -4.36 -3.81 12.74
CA GLN A 99 -3.21 -2.90 12.87
C GLN A 99 -3.20 -1.84 11.77
N ILE A 100 -3.50 -2.21 10.51
CA ILE A 100 -3.59 -1.26 9.40
C ILE A 100 -4.72 -0.27 9.65
N PHE A 101 -5.90 -0.75 10.08
CA PHE A 101 -7.04 0.09 10.44
C PHE A 101 -6.66 1.12 11.52
N ILE A 102 -6.10 0.67 12.64
CA ILE A 102 -5.72 1.56 13.74
C ILE A 102 -4.73 2.62 13.25
N VAL A 103 -3.67 2.22 12.53
CA VAL A 103 -2.66 3.15 12.02
C VAL A 103 -3.29 4.13 11.01
N ALA A 104 -4.17 3.65 10.11
CA ALA A 104 -4.84 4.48 9.12
C ALA A 104 -5.60 5.63 9.77
N TYR A 105 -6.42 5.33 10.76
CA TYR A 105 -7.25 6.36 11.42
C TYR A 105 -6.48 7.22 12.42
N LEU A 106 -5.44 6.67 13.06
CA LEU A 106 -4.58 7.48 13.93
C LEU A 106 -3.74 8.49 13.14
N LEU A 107 -3.22 8.12 11.96
CA LEU A 107 -2.46 9.05 11.11
C LEU A 107 -3.32 10.17 10.52
N HIS A 108 -4.59 9.88 10.24
CA HIS A 108 -5.54 10.85 9.68
C HIS A 108 -6.35 11.60 10.73
N LEU A 109 -6.07 11.40 12.01
CA LEU A 109 -6.75 12.12 13.08
C LEU A 109 -6.46 13.64 12.91
N PRO A 110 -7.47 14.48 12.64
CA PRO A 110 -7.26 15.89 12.33
C PRO A 110 -6.94 16.73 13.56
N THR A 111 -7.32 16.25 14.75
CA THR A 111 -7.07 16.90 16.04
C THR A 111 -7.05 15.88 17.17
N PRO A 112 -6.19 16.02 18.19
CA PRO A 112 -6.23 15.19 19.39
C PRO A 112 -7.35 15.60 20.35
N LEU A 113 -8.00 16.73 20.10
CA LEU A 113 -9.01 17.32 20.96
C LEU A 113 -10.41 16.82 20.58
N PHE A 114 -10.83 15.70 21.13
CA PHE A 114 -12.09 15.03 20.79
C PHE A 114 -13.33 15.89 20.90
N TRP A 115 -13.37 16.88 21.80
CA TRP A 115 -14.53 17.79 21.94
C TRP A 115 -14.75 18.67 20.71
N GLN A 116 -13.72 18.90 19.87
CA GLN A 116 -13.87 19.69 18.64
C GLN A 116 -14.77 19.01 17.60
N PHE A 117 -14.91 17.68 17.67
CA PHE A 117 -15.83 16.93 16.81
C PHE A 117 -17.30 17.22 17.09
N PHE A 118 -17.61 17.72 18.28
CA PHE A 118 -19.00 18.08 18.69
C PHE A 118 -19.31 19.57 18.50
N GLY A 119 -18.34 20.36 18.05
CA GLY A 119 -18.51 21.79 17.78
C GLY A 119 -18.94 22.09 16.33
N PRO A 120 -19.05 23.38 15.96
CA PRO A 120 -19.46 23.80 14.61
C PRO A 120 -18.60 23.27 13.47
N ARG A 121 -17.32 22.95 13.75
CA ARG A 121 -16.37 22.35 12.79
C ARG A 121 -16.44 20.82 12.77
N GLY A 122 -17.24 20.18 13.60
CA GLY A 122 -17.32 18.73 13.74
C GLY A 122 -17.55 17.99 12.44
N PRO A 123 -18.54 18.33 11.61
CA PRO A 123 -18.78 17.66 10.33
C PRO A 123 -17.56 17.72 9.39
N HIS A 124 -16.87 18.84 9.34
CA HIS A 124 -15.64 18.99 8.54
C HIS A 124 -14.49 18.12 9.08
N LEU A 125 -14.30 18.07 10.39
CA LEU A 125 -13.29 17.21 11.03
C LEU A 125 -13.59 15.73 10.80
N VAL A 126 -14.86 15.32 10.86
CA VAL A 126 -15.29 13.95 10.54
C VAL A 126 -14.94 13.63 9.08
N ALA A 127 -15.27 14.51 8.14
CA ALA A 127 -14.97 14.31 6.73
C ALA A 127 -13.45 14.17 6.48
N LEU A 128 -12.62 14.98 7.14
CA LEU A 128 -11.15 14.87 7.07
C LEU A 128 -10.64 13.55 7.68
N TRP A 129 -11.23 13.11 8.79
CA TRP A 129 -10.82 11.90 9.50
C TRP A 129 -11.22 10.62 8.75
N THR A 130 -12.41 10.62 8.16
CA THR A 130 -12.94 9.48 7.41
C THR A 130 -12.51 9.45 5.94
N LYS A 131 -11.74 10.44 5.50
CA LYS A 131 -11.20 10.51 4.14
C LYS A 131 -10.55 9.20 3.71
N MET A 132 -10.94 8.71 2.54
CA MET A 132 -10.38 7.49 1.97
C MET A 132 -8.98 7.73 1.43
N ASP A 133 -7.98 7.13 2.07
CA ASP A 133 -6.58 7.12 1.64
C ASP A 133 -6.09 5.68 1.48
N ILE A 134 -4.84 5.49 1.10
CA ILE A 134 -4.27 4.17 0.76
C ILE A 134 -4.39 3.14 1.89
N LEU A 135 -4.17 3.50 3.15
CA LEU A 135 -4.28 2.54 4.27
C LEU A 135 -5.73 2.11 4.52
N GLN A 136 -6.69 3.02 4.42
CA GLN A 136 -8.12 2.69 4.50
C GLN A 136 -8.52 1.78 3.33
N CYS A 137 -8.01 2.05 2.12
CA CYS A 137 -8.22 1.20 0.95
C CYS A 137 -7.63 -0.21 1.15
N VAL A 138 -6.39 -0.32 1.65
CA VAL A 138 -5.77 -1.61 1.98
C VAL A 138 -6.61 -2.35 3.01
N PHE A 139 -6.98 -1.68 4.12
CA PHE A 139 -7.82 -2.27 5.17
C PHE A 139 -9.15 -2.79 4.59
N GLY A 140 -9.92 -1.92 3.92
CA GLY A 140 -11.25 -2.27 3.39
C GLY A 140 -11.18 -3.41 2.36
N SER A 141 -10.23 -3.32 1.43
CA SER A 141 -10.03 -4.35 0.41
C SER A 141 -9.67 -5.71 1.03
N LEU A 142 -8.70 -5.75 1.94
CA LEU A 142 -8.28 -7.01 2.57
C LEU A 142 -9.37 -7.59 3.47
N ALA A 143 -10.14 -6.75 4.16
CA ALA A 143 -11.28 -7.19 4.96
C ALA A 143 -12.35 -7.85 4.06
N ILE A 144 -12.72 -7.22 2.94
CA ILE A 144 -13.66 -7.79 1.96
C ILE A 144 -13.15 -9.14 1.45
N LEU A 145 -11.89 -9.21 1.00
CA LEU A 145 -11.32 -10.45 0.47
C LEU A 145 -11.29 -11.59 1.50
N LEU A 146 -11.04 -11.29 2.78
CA LEU A 146 -11.11 -12.30 3.85
C LEU A 146 -12.55 -12.70 4.20
N LEU A 147 -13.49 -11.75 4.20
CA LEU A 147 -14.91 -12.04 4.46
C LEU A 147 -15.54 -12.94 3.40
N LEU A 148 -14.96 -13.01 2.19
CA LEU A 148 -15.38 -13.95 1.15
C LEU A 148 -14.92 -15.39 1.41
N VAL A 149 -13.98 -15.64 2.34
CA VAL A 149 -13.46 -17.00 2.63
C VAL A 149 -14.55 -17.96 3.09
N PRO A 150 -15.44 -17.63 4.06
CA PRO A 150 -16.51 -18.53 4.49
C PRO A 150 -17.50 -18.89 3.37
N LEU A 151 -17.63 -18.06 2.35
CA LEU A 151 -18.55 -18.26 1.22
C LEU A 151 -17.98 -19.27 0.20
N THR A 152 -16.67 -19.55 0.30
CA THR A 152 -15.95 -20.41 -0.63
C THR A 152 -15.46 -21.67 0.07
N ARG A 153 -15.63 -22.83 -0.57
CA ARG A 153 -15.33 -24.15 0.06
C ARG A 153 -13.87 -24.59 -0.11
N ALA A 154 -13.10 -23.89 -0.94
CA ALA A 154 -11.71 -24.26 -1.26
C ALA A 154 -10.91 -23.03 -1.74
N PRO A 155 -9.56 -23.08 -1.67
CA PRO A 155 -8.73 -21.94 -2.06
C PRO A 155 -8.79 -21.62 -3.56
N ARG A 156 -9.10 -22.59 -4.44
CA ARG A 156 -9.29 -22.34 -5.88
C ARG A 156 -10.54 -21.53 -6.18
N PRO A 157 -11.77 -21.95 -5.77
CA PRO A 157 -12.96 -21.13 -5.90
C PRO A 157 -12.80 -19.72 -5.31
N HIS A 158 -12.17 -19.60 -4.13
CA HIS A 158 -11.91 -18.30 -3.53
C HIS A 158 -11.06 -17.40 -4.45
N ALA A 159 -9.97 -17.93 -5.00
CA ALA A 159 -9.12 -17.18 -5.91
C ALA A 159 -9.84 -16.76 -7.20
N LEU A 160 -10.76 -17.60 -7.71
CA LEU A 160 -11.61 -17.26 -8.88
C LEU A 160 -12.63 -16.17 -8.54
N VAL A 161 -13.23 -16.21 -7.36
CA VAL A 161 -14.11 -15.12 -6.87
C VAL A 161 -13.33 -13.82 -6.75
N CYS A 162 -12.10 -13.86 -6.23
CA CYS A 162 -11.23 -12.69 -6.17
C CYS A 162 -10.86 -12.18 -7.58
N LEU A 163 -10.56 -13.08 -8.53
CA LEU A 163 -10.32 -12.69 -9.93
C LEU A 163 -11.54 -11.98 -10.51
N ALA A 164 -12.73 -12.58 -10.37
CA ALA A 164 -13.97 -11.99 -10.87
C ALA A 164 -14.25 -10.61 -10.24
N LEU A 165 -14.06 -10.49 -8.92
CA LEU A 165 -14.17 -9.22 -8.21
C LEU A 165 -13.17 -8.18 -8.72
N GLY A 166 -11.92 -8.58 -8.97
CA GLY A 166 -10.88 -7.70 -9.49
C GLY A 166 -11.20 -7.18 -10.89
N VAL A 167 -11.65 -8.06 -11.78
CA VAL A 167 -12.07 -7.68 -13.14
C VAL A 167 -13.31 -6.80 -13.08
N LEU A 168 -14.33 -7.17 -12.30
CA LEU A 168 -15.55 -6.39 -12.13
C LEU A 168 -15.23 -4.98 -11.58
N ALA A 169 -14.41 -4.86 -10.57
CA ALA A 169 -14.02 -3.56 -10.02
C ALA A 169 -13.28 -2.69 -11.05
N ALA A 170 -12.40 -3.29 -11.85
CA ALA A 170 -11.67 -2.57 -12.89
C ALA A 170 -12.61 -2.07 -14.03
N THR A 171 -13.60 -2.87 -14.43
CA THR A 171 -14.48 -2.57 -15.57
C THR A 171 -15.76 -1.81 -15.19
N SER A 172 -16.10 -1.72 -13.90
CA SER A 172 -17.32 -1.05 -13.43
C SER A 172 -17.15 0.45 -13.14
N VAL A 173 -15.98 1.02 -13.35
CA VAL A 173 -15.65 2.40 -12.98
C VAL A 173 -16.65 3.40 -13.54
N SER A 174 -16.89 3.35 -14.86
CA SER A 174 -17.84 4.24 -15.53
C SER A 174 -19.30 4.02 -15.07
N ALA A 175 -19.66 2.78 -14.73
CA ALA A 175 -20.99 2.47 -14.20
C ALA A 175 -21.18 3.03 -12.80
N VAL A 176 -20.20 2.82 -11.92
CA VAL A 176 -20.21 3.36 -10.55
C VAL A 176 -20.18 4.88 -10.58
N GLY A 177 -19.39 5.51 -11.45
CA GLY A 177 -19.32 6.96 -11.61
C GLY A 177 -20.66 7.59 -12.01
N ARG A 178 -21.47 6.91 -12.82
CA ARG A 178 -22.83 7.36 -13.17
C ARG A 178 -23.84 7.14 -12.06
N TRP A 179 -23.68 6.06 -11.30
CA TRP A 179 -24.64 5.67 -10.27
C TRP A 179 -24.38 6.38 -8.92
N ALA A 180 -23.14 6.53 -8.53
CA ALA A 180 -22.77 7.08 -7.22
C ALA A 180 -23.38 8.46 -6.91
N PRO A 181 -23.41 9.44 -7.84
CA PRO A 181 -24.03 10.74 -7.58
C PRO A 181 -25.56 10.68 -7.35
N ALA A 182 -26.23 9.65 -7.87
CA ALA A 182 -27.68 9.48 -7.75
C ALA A 182 -28.09 8.84 -6.41
N VAL A 183 -27.13 8.35 -5.61
CA VAL A 183 -27.42 7.68 -4.34
C VAL A 183 -27.39 8.68 -3.20
N SER A 184 -28.50 8.81 -2.49
CA SER A 184 -28.60 9.56 -1.24
C SER A 184 -27.93 8.76 -0.12
N ALA A 185 -26.62 8.85 -0.01
CA ALA A 185 -25.84 8.25 1.06
C ALA A 185 -24.91 9.29 1.70
N PRO A 186 -24.51 9.10 2.97
CA PRO A 186 -23.55 10.00 3.61
C PRO A 186 -22.27 10.11 2.80
N GLY A 187 -21.76 11.33 2.58
CA GLY A 187 -20.58 11.59 1.74
C GLY A 187 -19.35 10.76 2.14
N TRP A 188 -19.14 10.54 3.45
CA TRP A 188 -18.04 9.70 3.94
C TRP A 188 -18.15 8.24 3.46
N LEU A 189 -19.37 7.70 3.28
CA LEU A 189 -19.58 6.35 2.77
C LEU A 189 -19.34 6.30 1.26
N MET A 190 -19.79 7.34 0.54
CA MET A 190 -19.58 7.45 -0.89
C MET A 190 -18.09 7.59 -1.23
N ASP A 191 -17.31 8.32 -0.42
CA ASP A 191 -15.85 8.44 -0.58
C ASP A 191 -15.12 7.09 -0.52
N TYR A 192 -15.69 6.10 0.19
CA TYR A 192 -15.15 4.73 0.20
C TYR A 192 -15.38 3.98 -1.11
N LEU A 193 -16.48 4.23 -1.77
CA LEU A 193 -16.85 3.52 -3.00
C LEU A 193 -16.31 4.22 -4.23
N TRP A 194 -16.43 5.56 -4.27
CA TRP A 194 -16.12 6.39 -5.42
C TRP A 194 -15.52 7.73 -4.98
N PRO A 195 -14.59 8.34 -5.75
CA PRO A 195 -14.00 9.62 -5.38
C PRO A 195 -15.01 10.76 -5.50
N THR A 196 -15.60 11.18 -4.40
CA THR A 196 -16.53 12.33 -4.34
C THR A 196 -15.82 13.67 -4.13
N GLY A 197 -14.49 13.69 -4.11
CA GLY A 197 -13.67 14.91 -4.08
C GLY A 197 -12.55 14.93 -3.03
N VAL A 198 -12.66 14.24 -1.90
CA VAL A 198 -11.65 14.27 -0.82
C VAL A 198 -10.79 13.01 -0.81
N GLY A 199 -11.38 11.84 -1.05
CA GLY A 199 -10.69 10.54 -1.09
C GLY A 199 -9.89 10.32 -2.37
N LYS A 200 -8.68 9.78 -2.24
CA LYS A 200 -7.79 9.51 -3.40
C LYS A 200 -7.78 8.03 -3.83
N PHE A 201 -8.20 7.12 -2.95
CA PHE A 201 -8.08 5.67 -3.15
C PHE A 201 -9.41 4.96 -2.81
N PRO A 202 -10.53 5.25 -3.51
CA PRO A 202 -11.80 4.57 -3.29
C PRO A 202 -11.68 3.08 -3.58
N LEU A 203 -12.60 2.26 -3.03
CA LEU A 203 -12.56 0.82 -3.26
C LEU A 203 -12.68 0.47 -4.76
N VAL A 204 -13.51 1.19 -5.52
CA VAL A 204 -13.58 1.04 -6.98
C VAL A 204 -12.72 2.12 -7.63
N PRO A 205 -11.69 1.76 -8.41
CA PRO A 205 -11.29 0.40 -8.82
C PRO A 205 -10.19 -0.23 -7.94
N TRP A 206 -9.71 0.42 -6.90
CA TRP A 206 -8.48 0.06 -6.22
C TRP A 206 -8.46 -1.35 -5.59
N ILE A 207 -9.64 -1.91 -5.25
CA ILE A 207 -9.77 -3.31 -4.80
C ILE A 207 -9.34 -4.32 -5.88
N ALA A 208 -9.32 -3.92 -7.15
CA ALA A 208 -8.85 -4.77 -8.24
C ALA A 208 -7.41 -5.26 -8.01
N PHE A 209 -6.53 -4.38 -7.53
CA PHE A 209 -5.12 -4.73 -7.31
C PHE A 209 -4.93 -5.85 -6.27
N PRO A 210 -5.46 -5.78 -5.03
CA PRO A 210 -5.32 -6.88 -4.09
C PRO A 210 -6.15 -8.11 -4.49
N ALA A 211 -7.30 -7.96 -5.13
CA ALA A 211 -8.11 -9.09 -5.60
C ALA A 211 -7.38 -9.90 -6.68
N LEU A 212 -6.82 -9.24 -7.70
CA LEU A 212 -5.94 -9.85 -8.69
C LEU A 212 -4.66 -10.38 -8.04
N GLY A 213 -4.16 -9.70 -7.00
CA GLY A 213 -3.02 -10.14 -6.19
C GLY A 213 -3.27 -11.48 -5.51
N VAL A 214 -4.46 -11.74 -4.96
CA VAL A 214 -4.84 -13.04 -4.38
C VAL A 214 -4.74 -14.15 -5.43
N TRP A 215 -5.30 -13.93 -6.62
CA TRP A 215 -5.30 -14.92 -7.70
C TRP A 215 -3.91 -15.18 -8.26
N LEU A 216 -3.17 -14.13 -8.63
CA LEU A 216 -1.81 -14.20 -9.17
C LEU A 216 -0.81 -14.70 -8.14
N GLY A 217 -0.90 -14.21 -6.89
CA GLY A 217 -0.02 -14.63 -5.81
C GLY A 217 -0.12 -16.13 -5.53
N ARG A 218 -1.34 -16.68 -5.58
CA ARG A 218 -1.54 -18.12 -5.51
C ARG A 218 -0.87 -18.86 -6.68
N SER A 219 -1.05 -18.39 -7.92
CA SER A 219 -0.50 -19.07 -9.11
C SER A 219 1.02 -18.93 -9.23
N ILE A 220 1.56 -17.75 -8.97
CA ILE A 220 3.00 -17.45 -9.09
C ILE A 220 3.79 -18.15 -7.99
N PHE A 221 3.39 -17.97 -6.72
CA PHE A 221 4.14 -18.45 -5.56
C PHE A 221 3.81 -19.87 -5.13
N SER A 222 2.92 -20.58 -5.83
CA SER A 222 2.76 -22.03 -5.67
C SER A 222 3.98 -22.82 -6.18
N GLN A 223 4.85 -22.20 -6.96
CA GLN A 223 6.04 -22.83 -7.52
C GLN A 223 7.26 -22.59 -6.65
N SER A 224 8.08 -23.62 -6.47
CA SER A 224 9.35 -23.54 -5.76
C SER A 224 10.47 -22.91 -6.61
N SER A 225 10.40 -23.10 -7.93
CA SER A 225 11.38 -22.54 -8.86
C SER A 225 11.17 -21.04 -9.06
N MET A 226 12.22 -20.30 -8.77
CA MET A 226 12.23 -18.85 -8.93
C MET A 226 12.20 -18.41 -10.39
N MET A 227 12.84 -19.17 -11.28
CA MET A 227 12.79 -18.91 -12.71
C MET A 227 11.36 -19.01 -13.22
N VAL A 228 10.58 -19.99 -12.75
CA VAL A 228 9.16 -20.13 -13.07
C VAL A 228 8.33 -18.98 -12.48
N GLN A 229 8.64 -18.53 -11.27
CA GLN A 229 7.98 -17.36 -10.67
C GLN A 229 8.27 -16.09 -11.49
N CYS A 230 9.52 -15.87 -11.88
CA CYS A 230 9.93 -14.76 -12.75
C CYS A 230 9.20 -14.81 -14.10
N ALA A 231 9.23 -15.96 -14.79
CA ALA A 231 8.61 -16.13 -16.09
C ALA A 231 7.08 -15.91 -16.03
N ARG A 232 6.40 -16.45 -15.02
CA ARG A 232 4.95 -16.25 -14.83
C ARG A 232 4.61 -14.80 -14.53
N SER A 233 5.42 -14.11 -13.71
CA SER A 233 5.22 -12.70 -13.41
C SER A 233 5.40 -11.86 -14.66
N LEU A 234 6.46 -12.12 -15.44
CA LEU A 234 6.73 -11.40 -16.69
C LEU A 234 5.63 -11.64 -17.72
N LEU A 235 5.25 -12.92 -17.95
CA LEU A 235 4.18 -13.27 -18.88
C LEU A 235 2.86 -12.59 -18.50
N ALA A 236 2.47 -12.67 -17.24
CA ALA A 236 1.27 -11.98 -16.76
C ALA A 236 1.38 -10.47 -16.96
N GLY A 237 2.54 -9.87 -16.66
CA GLY A 237 2.81 -8.44 -16.86
C GLY A 237 2.63 -8.04 -18.34
N VAL A 238 3.23 -8.80 -19.25
CA VAL A 238 3.08 -8.57 -20.72
C VAL A 238 1.61 -8.68 -21.15
N VAL A 239 0.89 -9.71 -20.68
CA VAL A 239 -0.55 -9.86 -21.00
C VAL A 239 -1.34 -8.64 -20.53
N PHE A 240 -1.15 -8.18 -19.28
CA PHE A 240 -1.84 -7.00 -18.78
C PHE A 240 -1.51 -5.74 -19.57
N LEU A 241 -0.25 -5.51 -19.91
CA LEU A 241 0.18 -4.38 -20.73
C LEU A 241 -0.38 -4.44 -22.15
N SER A 242 -0.45 -5.64 -22.74
CA SER A 242 -1.00 -5.82 -24.10
C SER A 242 -2.51 -5.60 -24.16
N VAL A 243 -3.24 -5.92 -23.08
CA VAL A 243 -4.70 -5.74 -23.00
C VAL A 243 -5.08 -4.30 -22.64
N ALA A 244 -4.25 -3.59 -21.86
CA ALA A 244 -4.56 -2.25 -21.35
C ALA A 244 -5.05 -1.26 -22.44
N PRO A 245 -4.44 -1.15 -23.65
CA PRO A 245 -4.89 -0.22 -24.68
C PRO A 245 -6.29 -0.52 -25.24
N PHE A 246 -6.76 -1.76 -25.14
CA PHE A 246 -8.05 -2.21 -25.68
C PHE A 246 -9.21 -2.07 -24.69
N VAL A 247 -8.92 -1.81 -23.42
CA VAL A 247 -9.91 -1.68 -22.33
C VAL A 247 -9.95 -0.28 -21.74
N THR A 248 -9.49 0.72 -22.48
CA THR A 248 -9.54 2.13 -22.05
C THR A 248 -10.99 2.62 -22.03
N ASP A 249 -11.32 3.36 -20.99
CA ASP A 249 -12.57 4.12 -20.86
C ASP A 249 -12.26 5.61 -20.64
N ALA A 250 -13.31 6.45 -20.64
CA ALA A 250 -13.16 7.88 -20.45
C ALA A 250 -12.78 8.28 -19.01
N GLU A 251 -12.84 7.33 -18.08
CA GLU A 251 -12.59 7.60 -16.68
C GLU A 251 -11.09 7.52 -16.34
N PRO A 252 -10.56 8.45 -15.53
CA PRO A 252 -9.12 8.52 -15.23
C PRO A 252 -8.54 7.26 -14.57
N TYR A 253 -9.38 6.49 -13.87
CA TYR A 253 -9.00 5.27 -13.16
C TYR A 253 -9.69 4.03 -13.73
N GLY A 254 -10.07 4.04 -15.00
CA GLY A 254 -10.76 2.95 -15.66
C GLY A 254 -9.96 1.67 -15.81
N ALA A 255 -10.54 0.70 -16.55
CA ALA A 255 -9.92 -0.60 -16.76
C ALA A 255 -8.52 -0.51 -17.35
N GLY A 256 -8.29 0.38 -18.33
CA GLY A 256 -6.98 0.60 -18.93
C GLY A 256 -5.92 1.01 -17.90
N PHE A 257 -6.26 1.92 -16.98
CA PHE A 257 -5.37 2.29 -15.87
C PHE A 257 -5.03 1.08 -14.99
N VAL A 258 -6.03 0.30 -14.56
CA VAL A 258 -5.80 -0.86 -13.69
C VAL A 258 -4.91 -1.89 -14.38
N PHE A 259 -5.17 -2.19 -15.65
CA PHE A 259 -4.40 -3.17 -16.42
C PHE A 259 -2.97 -2.69 -16.67
N GLU A 260 -2.78 -1.43 -17.08
CA GLU A 260 -1.45 -0.86 -17.27
C GLU A 260 -0.61 -0.92 -15.98
N ARG A 261 -1.17 -0.42 -14.86
CA ARG A 261 -0.45 -0.38 -13.59
C ARG A 261 -0.16 -1.78 -13.06
N MET A 262 -1.12 -2.72 -13.18
CA MET A 262 -0.91 -4.12 -12.83
C MET A 262 0.21 -4.74 -13.67
N GLY A 263 0.23 -4.49 -14.97
CA GLY A 263 1.27 -4.99 -15.86
C GLY A 263 2.66 -4.55 -15.43
N TRP A 264 2.87 -3.27 -15.17
CA TRP A 264 4.15 -2.75 -14.69
C TRP A 264 4.56 -3.26 -13.30
N VAL A 265 3.60 -3.42 -12.39
CA VAL A 265 3.85 -4.04 -11.07
C VAL A 265 4.35 -5.49 -11.22
N LEU A 266 3.78 -6.25 -12.15
CA LEU A 266 4.17 -7.63 -12.41
C LEU A 266 5.55 -7.72 -13.11
N VAL A 267 5.88 -6.79 -14.00
CA VAL A 267 7.23 -6.65 -14.57
C VAL A 267 8.24 -6.33 -13.45
N GLY A 268 7.91 -5.40 -12.55
CA GLY A 268 8.72 -5.11 -11.36
C GLY A 268 8.87 -6.32 -10.44
N LEU A 269 7.81 -7.12 -10.26
CA LEU A 269 7.87 -8.37 -9.51
C LEU A 269 8.80 -9.39 -10.17
N ALA A 270 8.76 -9.52 -11.50
CA ALA A 270 9.67 -10.42 -12.23
C ALA A 270 11.13 -10.02 -12.01
N ALA A 271 11.45 -8.72 -12.06
CA ALA A 271 12.77 -8.22 -11.72
C ALA A 271 13.16 -8.54 -10.25
N CYS A 272 12.24 -8.41 -9.30
CA CYS A 272 12.46 -8.77 -7.91
C CYS A 272 12.64 -10.30 -7.71
N CYS A 273 11.99 -11.14 -8.50
CA CYS A 273 12.21 -12.59 -8.49
C CYS A 273 13.63 -12.97 -8.90
N TRP A 274 14.29 -12.18 -9.73
CA TRP A 274 15.67 -12.40 -10.14
C TRP A 274 16.68 -12.19 -8.99
N ILE A 275 16.33 -11.40 -7.98
CA ILE A 275 17.18 -11.08 -6.84
C ILE A 275 17.01 -12.15 -5.75
N GLN A 276 17.80 -13.22 -5.80
CA GLN A 276 17.67 -14.38 -4.89
C GLN A 276 18.11 -14.12 -3.46
N LYS A 277 19.22 -13.45 -3.28
CA LYS A 277 19.81 -13.17 -1.98
C LYS A 277 20.20 -11.69 -1.91
N PRO A 278 19.86 -10.99 -0.83
CA PRO A 278 20.31 -9.62 -0.69
C PRO A 278 21.85 -9.61 -0.61
N ALA A 279 22.48 -8.84 -1.46
CA ALA A 279 23.88 -8.48 -1.27
C ALA A 279 24.03 -7.82 0.11
N ARG A 280 25.23 -7.91 0.72
CA ARG A 280 25.44 -7.36 2.08
C ARG A 280 24.99 -5.92 2.23
N GLY A 281 25.12 -5.09 1.19
CA GLY A 281 24.72 -3.67 1.17
C GLY A 281 23.23 -3.38 0.94
N THR A 282 22.42 -4.35 0.47
CA THR A 282 21.02 -4.10 0.08
C THR A 282 19.97 -4.66 1.04
N ARG A 283 20.40 -5.27 2.14
CA ARG A 283 19.52 -5.87 3.15
C ARG A 283 18.52 -4.86 3.75
N TRP A 284 18.90 -3.60 3.84
CA TRP A 284 18.05 -2.53 4.34
C TRP A 284 16.77 -2.34 3.51
N VAL A 285 16.81 -2.55 2.18
CA VAL A 285 15.62 -2.50 1.32
C VAL A 285 14.60 -3.56 1.73
N LEU A 286 15.06 -4.78 2.02
CA LEU A 286 14.18 -5.83 2.54
C LEU A 286 13.59 -5.49 3.90
N GLU A 287 14.36 -4.85 4.78
CA GLU A 287 13.88 -4.40 6.10
C GLU A 287 12.75 -3.37 5.95
N PHE A 288 12.87 -2.43 5.00
CA PHE A 288 11.80 -1.49 4.65
C PHE A 288 10.55 -2.23 4.14
N GLY A 289 10.69 -3.24 3.29
CA GLY A 289 9.57 -4.04 2.79
C GLY A 289 8.90 -4.87 3.88
N GLN A 290 9.67 -5.52 4.75
CA GLN A 290 9.17 -6.36 5.85
C GLN A 290 8.45 -5.56 6.93
N LEU A 291 8.92 -4.35 7.19
CA LEU A 291 8.35 -3.41 8.16
C LEU A 291 7.66 -2.23 7.48
N SER A 292 7.04 -2.48 6.31
CA SER A 292 6.46 -1.43 5.46
C SER A 292 5.46 -0.53 6.18
N LEU A 293 4.63 -1.07 7.10
CA LEU A 293 3.71 -0.25 7.89
C LEU A 293 4.44 0.72 8.82
N TRP A 294 5.55 0.29 9.43
CA TRP A 294 6.41 1.17 10.24
C TRP A 294 7.10 2.21 9.39
N SER A 295 7.66 1.79 8.25
CA SER A 295 8.30 2.72 7.30
C SER A 295 7.30 3.76 6.81
N TYR A 296 6.06 3.33 6.50
CA TYR A 296 4.95 4.20 6.11
C TYR A 296 4.62 5.22 7.20
N THR A 297 4.42 4.76 8.42
CA THR A 297 4.05 5.62 9.54
C THR A 297 5.13 6.65 9.85
N VAL A 298 6.37 6.19 9.96
CA VAL A 298 7.50 7.04 10.38
C VAL A 298 7.76 8.17 9.38
N HIS A 299 7.88 7.85 8.07
CA HIS A 299 8.19 8.91 7.10
C HIS A 299 7.04 9.91 6.95
N LEU A 300 5.76 9.48 7.04
CA LEU A 300 4.63 10.41 6.99
C LEU A 300 4.62 11.37 8.17
N ILE A 301 4.91 10.86 9.38
CA ILE A 301 5.02 11.70 10.57
C ILE A 301 6.16 12.71 10.39
N ILE A 302 7.29 12.31 9.83
CA ILE A 302 8.42 13.23 9.58
C ILE A 302 8.04 14.28 8.53
N VAL A 303 7.42 13.86 7.41
CA VAL A 303 7.15 14.76 6.27
C VAL A 303 5.97 15.67 6.53
N TYR A 304 4.87 15.16 7.07
CA TYR A 304 3.60 15.89 7.20
C TYR A 304 3.20 16.19 8.64
N GLY A 305 3.88 15.62 9.62
CA GLY A 305 3.44 15.67 11.01
C GLY A 305 2.24 14.76 11.28
N SER A 306 1.71 14.84 12.49
CA SER A 306 0.48 14.14 12.90
C SER A 306 -0.15 14.87 14.08
N ALA A 307 -1.47 14.84 14.19
CA ALA A 307 -2.16 15.38 15.37
C ALA A 307 -1.73 14.67 16.67
N ILE A 308 -1.29 13.41 16.59
CA ILE A 308 -0.79 12.65 17.73
C ILE A 308 0.55 13.19 18.24
N THR A 309 1.34 13.81 17.36
CA THR A 309 2.64 14.40 17.72
C THR A 309 2.53 15.80 18.34
N LEU A 310 1.32 16.23 18.71
CA LEU A 310 1.02 17.49 19.42
C LEU A 310 1.62 18.73 18.76
N GLY A 311 1.64 18.77 17.43
CA GLY A 311 2.17 19.90 16.67
C GLY A 311 3.70 19.85 16.47
N LEU A 312 4.34 18.71 16.64
CA LEU A 312 5.66 18.49 16.04
C LEU A 312 5.50 18.72 14.54
N ASP A 313 6.06 19.81 14.10
CA ASP A 313 5.80 20.45 12.84
C ASP A 313 6.24 19.55 11.68
N SER A 314 5.48 19.62 10.59
CA SER A 314 5.84 18.98 9.33
C SER A 314 7.23 19.46 8.86
N LEU A 315 7.92 18.62 8.08
CA LEU A 315 9.24 18.94 7.54
C LEU A 315 9.32 20.35 6.90
N PRO A 316 8.34 20.84 6.11
CA PRO A 316 8.32 22.22 5.62
C PRO A 316 8.35 23.28 6.72
N ARG A 317 7.66 23.07 7.82
CA ARG A 317 7.65 24.00 8.95
C ARG A 317 8.97 23.98 9.72
N LEU A 318 9.53 22.78 9.97
CA LEU A 318 10.85 22.65 10.57
C LEU A 318 11.91 23.40 9.75
N VAL A 319 11.88 23.23 8.43
CA VAL A 319 12.82 23.93 7.54
C VAL A 319 12.59 25.44 7.56
N THR A 320 11.35 25.90 7.55
CA THR A 320 11.02 27.33 7.69
C THR A 320 11.57 27.88 9.02
N TRP A 321 11.40 27.13 10.11
CA TRP A 321 11.94 27.51 11.42
C TRP A 321 13.48 27.60 11.42
N LEU A 322 14.18 26.62 10.83
CA LEU A 322 15.64 26.64 10.69
C LEU A 322 16.13 27.84 9.87
N VAL A 323 15.42 28.21 8.80
CA VAL A 323 15.76 29.42 8.01
C VAL A 323 15.58 30.68 8.85
N ARG A 324 14.49 30.76 9.62
CA ARG A 324 14.18 31.91 10.49
C ARG A 324 15.13 32.08 11.66
N LEU A 325 15.85 31.04 12.08
CA LEU A 325 16.93 31.17 13.06
C LEU A 325 18.08 32.06 12.57
N ARG A 326 18.30 32.12 11.25
CA ARG A 326 19.32 32.99 10.63
C ARG A 326 18.73 34.30 10.08
N GLN A 327 17.49 34.25 9.65
CA GLN A 327 16.76 35.38 9.03
C GLN A 327 15.33 35.39 9.61
N PRO A 328 15.11 36.09 10.75
CA PRO A 328 13.83 36.08 11.47
C PRO A 328 12.63 36.47 10.63
N ASP A 329 12.79 37.40 9.70
CA ASP A 329 11.75 37.92 8.83
C ASP A 329 11.57 37.12 7.51
N ALA A 330 12.28 36.02 7.36
CA ALA A 330 12.16 35.18 6.17
C ALA A 330 10.74 34.67 5.99
N PRO A 331 10.18 34.73 4.76
CA PRO A 331 8.87 34.18 4.44
C PRO A 331 8.88 32.66 4.68
N ALA A 332 7.68 32.08 4.81
CA ALA A 332 7.56 30.64 4.87
C ALA A 332 8.14 30.01 3.60
N VAL A 333 8.91 28.94 3.77
CA VAL A 333 9.51 28.22 2.64
C VAL A 333 8.42 27.50 1.88
N THR A 334 8.21 27.92 0.61
CA THR A 334 7.16 27.36 -0.27
C THR A 334 7.68 26.26 -1.20
N GLY A 335 9.00 26.12 -1.31
CA GLY A 335 9.63 25.06 -2.11
C GLY A 335 11.14 25.24 -2.24
N PHE A 336 11.81 24.17 -2.60
CA PHE A 336 13.25 24.10 -2.73
C PHE A 336 13.67 23.66 -4.14
N SER A 337 14.92 23.97 -4.48
CA SER A 337 15.58 23.39 -5.65
C SER A 337 15.74 21.88 -5.50
N VAL A 338 15.96 21.21 -6.61
CA VAL A 338 16.15 19.75 -6.66
C VAL A 338 17.28 19.26 -5.74
N PRO A 339 18.49 19.86 -5.71
CA PRO A 339 19.56 19.39 -4.81
C PRO A 339 19.20 19.45 -3.32
N VAL A 340 18.52 20.54 -2.89
CA VAL A 340 18.08 20.68 -1.50
C VAL A 340 16.99 19.67 -1.16
N THR A 341 16.05 19.43 -2.08
CA THR A 341 15.01 18.40 -1.91
C THR A 341 15.63 17.00 -1.80
N LEU A 342 16.64 16.68 -2.61
CA LEU A 342 17.40 15.42 -2.53
C LEU A 342 18.15 15.28 -1.21
N PHE A 343 18.72 16.33 -0.68
CA PHE A 343 19.34 16.32 0.65
C PHE A 343 18.31 15.92 1.73
N TRP A 344 17.12 16.53 1.71
CA TRP A 344 16.06 16.20 2.67
C TRP A 344 15.50 14.78 2.45
N LEU A 345 15.42 14.33 1.21
CA LEU A 345 15.07 12.93 0.92
C LEU A 345 16.06 11.97 1.57
N ALA A 346 17.35 12.20 1.41
CA ALA A 346 18.38 11.38 2.04
C ALA A 346 18.26 11.40 3.57
N ALA A 347 18.04 12.57 4.18
CA ALA A 347 17.84 12.70 5.61
C ALA A 347 16.62 11.90 6.11
N VAL A 348 15.47 12.01 5.45
CA VAL A 348 14.24 11.26 5.78
C VAL A 348 14.46 9.76 5.65
N LEU A 349 15.14 9.31 4.58
CA LEU A 349 15.46 7.89 4.37
C LEU A 349 16.39 7.35 5.47
N VAL A 350 17.41 8.11 5.87
CA VAL A 350 18.34 7.72 6.94
C VAL A 350 17.59 7.59 8.27
N VAL A 351 16.80 8.58 8.66
CA VAL A 351 16.05 8.56 9.93
C VAL A 351 15.03 7.41 9.93
N THR A 352 14.25 7.28 8.86
CA THR A 352 13.29 6.18 8.70
C THR A 352 13.99 4.83 8.76
N GLY A 353 15.12 4.68 8.06
CA GLY A 353 15.93 3.46 8.06
C GLY A 353 16.49 3.11 9.43
N TYR A 354 16.91 4.10 10.20
CA TYR A 354 17.37 3.90 11.58
C TYR A 354 16.24 3.32 12.46
N VAL A 355 15.06 3.94 12.44
CA VAL A 355 13.89 3.48 13.22
C VAL A 355 13.46 2.07 12.79
N VAL A 356 13.42 1.79 11.50
CA VAL A 356 13.07 0.47 10.96
C VAL A 356 14.07 -0.59 11.44
N ARG A 357 15.37 -0.32 11.36
CA ARG A 357 16.42 -1.23 11.85
C ARG A 357 16.35 -1.45 13.37
N TRP A 358 16.14 -0.39 14.13
CA TRP A 358 15.96 -0.51 15.58
C TRP A 358 14.77 -1.43 15.89
N ARG A 359 13.64 -1.26 15.19
CA ARG A 359 12.46 -2.12 15.35
C ARG A 359 12.74 -3.57 14.92
N ALA A 360 13.44 -3.79 13.83
CA ALA A 360 13.82 -5.12 13.36
C ALA A 360 14.66 -5.86 14.42
N LYS A 361 15.66 -5.19 15.00
CA LYS A 361 16.49 -5.74 16.08
C LYS A 361 15.68 -6.05 17.35
N SER A 362 14.74 -5.16 17.74
CA SER A 362 13.84 -5.39 18.87
C SER A 362 12.98 -6.63 18.71
N LEU A 363 12.46 -6.87 17.50
CA LEU A 363 11.67 -8.06 17.20
C LEU A 363 12.51 -9.35 17.23
N GLN A 364 13.75 -9.30 16.75
CA GLN A 364 14.69 -10.44 16.81
C GLN A 364 15.06 -10.82 18.26
N ARG A 365 15.26 -9.82 19.15
CA ARG A 365 15.54 -10.07 20.58
C ARG A 365 14.36 -10.72 21.32
N LYS A 366 13.12 -10.42 20.95
CA LYS A 366 11.90 -11.03 21.53
C LYS A 366 11.60 -12.43 21.02
N ALA A 367 12.23 -12.85 19.93
CA ALA A 367 12.05 -14.17 19.32
C ALA A 367 13.11 -15.19 19.77
N LYS A 368 14.16 -14.72 20.47
CA LYS A 368 15.16 -15.53 21.20
C LYS A 368 14.71 -15.70 22.66
#